data_ababfd538550195eee1806ebbf21b212
#
_entry.id   ababfd538550195eee1806ebbf21b212
#
_cell.length_a   1.000
_cell.length_b   1.000
_cell.length_c   1.000
_cell.angle_alpha   90.00
_cell.angle_beta   90.00
_cell.angle_gamma   90.00
#
_symmetry.space_group_name_H-M   'P 1'
#
loop_
_entity.id
_entity.type
_entity.pdbx_description
1 polymer ?
#
loop_
_entity_poly.entity_id
_entity_poly.type
_entity_poly.pdbx_seq_one_letter_code
_entity_poly.pdbx_strand_id
1 'polypeptide(L)'
;MMKRDQNTLGRLMLDLEGAILSETERELLQKSSVGGVILFSRNYISPSQLKDLIAAIRESNPDILIAVDQEGGRVQRFRKGFLALPALNSIGKLYIRDAYKGRIMAEQSGWAMAAELMHYGVDLSFAPVLDLYNRKSRVIGDRAFSGSVEGTVDLARSYINGMNKAGMVATGKHYPGHGSVEADSHEELPQDERSLDAIISGDYQVFAKCVSHLAAIMSAHVVYPAVDTEIAGFSRAWIKDRLRSDLAFEGVVFSDDLSMGGVSAMGSAEQRAERALEAG
;
A
#
# COMPACT_ATOMS: atom_id res chain seq x y z
N MET A 1 -36.21 -7.18 -1.91
CA MET A 1 -35.09 -7.38 -0.99
C MET A 1 -34.11 -8.34 -1.69
N MET A 2 -33.14 -7.81 -2.46
CA MET A 2 -32.14 -8.63 -3.13
C MET A 2 -31.23 -9.24 -2.03
N LYS A 3 -31.10 -10.55 -2.01
CA LYS A 3 -30.08 -11.22 -1.20
C LYS A 3 -28.72 -10.69 -1.68
N ARG A 4 -27.97 -10.00 -0.79
CA ARG A 4 -26.53 -9.78 -1.02
C ARG A 4 -25.91 -11.15 -1.26
N ASP A 5 -25.23 -11.31 -2.38
CA ASP A 5 -24.29 -12.40 -2.56
C ASP A 5 -23.26 -12.27 -1.43
N GLN A 6 -23.24 -13.24 -0.53
CA GLN A 6 -22.64 -13.14 0.81
C GLN A 6 -21.10 -13.07 0.83
N ASN A 7 -20.41 -12.74 -0.30
CA ASN A 7 -18.95 -12.83 -0.36
C ASN A 7 -18.22 -11.79 -1.22
N THR A 8 -18.82 -10.69 -1.62
CA THR A 8 -18.10 -9.65 -2.36
C THR A 8 -18.14 -8.33 -1.61
N LEU A 9 -16.99 -7.93 -1.05
CA LEU A 9 -16.77 -6.57 -0.57
C LEU A 9 -16.94 -5.58 -1.73
N GLY A 10 -17.43 -4.38 -1.42
CA GLY A 10 -17.44 -3.27 -2.38
C GLY A 10 -16.03 -2.95 -2.86
N ARG A 11 -15.92 -2.29 -4.00
CA ARG A 11 -14.63 -2.00 -4.64
C ARG A 11 -14.06 -0.63 -4.29
N LEU A 12 -14.77 0.17 -3.51
CA LEU A 12 -14.31 1.48 -3.08
C LEU A 12 -13.76 1.43 -1.67
N MET A 13 -12.58 2.01 -1.48
CA MET A 13 -12.02 2.31 -0.17
C MET A 13 -12.09 3.82 0.07
N LEU A 14 -12.70 4.21 1.17
CA LEU A 14 -12.91 5.61 1.53
C LEU A 14 -12.00 5.99 2.70
N ASP A 15 -11.71 7.26 2.84
CA ASP A 15 -11.11 7.85 4.03
C ASP A 15 -12.17 8.55 4.89
N LEU A 16 -11.82 8.91 6.11
CA LEU A 16 -12.68 9.60 7.05
C LEU A 16 -12.13 11.01 7.35
N GLU A 17 -13.03 11.95 7.60
CA GLU A 17 -12.69 13.35 7.86
C GLU A 17 -11.97 13.56 9.20
N GLY A 18 -12.37 12.80 10.24
CA GLY A 18 -11.90 13.05 11.60
C GLY A 18 -11.79 11.81 12.48
N ALA A 19 -11.60 12.05 13.76
CA ALA A 19 -11.40 11.04 14.77
C ALA A 19 -12.71 10.41 15.30
N ILE A 20 -13.85 10.90 14.85
CA ILE A 20 -15.20 10.41 15.20
C ILE A 20 -15.98 10.24 13.91
N LEU A 21 -16.66 9.10 13.77
CA LEU A 21 -17.47 8.80 12.61
C LEU A 21 -18.74 9.67 12.60
N SER A 22 -18.90 10.49 11.56
CA SER A 22 -20.09 11.31 11.35
C SER A 22 -21.27 10.48 10.85
N GLU A 23 -22.50 11.03 10.92
CA GLU A 23 -23.69 10.34 10.43
C GLU A 23 -23.65 10.15 8.91
N THR A 24 -23.18 11.14 8.17
CA THR A 24 -23.00 11.02 6.71
C THR A 24 -22.01 9.91 6.35
N GLU A 25 -20.91 9.78 7.08
CA GLU A 25 -19.95 8.70 6.86
C GLU A 25 -20.56 7.34 7.19
N ARG A 26 -21.37 7.22 8.27
CA ARG A 26 -22.11 5.99 8.61
C ARG A 26 -22.98 5.53 7.44
N GLU A 27 -23.73 6.45 6.85
CA GLU A 27 -24.58 6.16 5.68
C GLU A 27 -23.76 5.72 4.45
N LEU A 28 -22.58 6.35 4.24
CA LEU A 28 -21.68 5.98 3.15
C LEU A 28 -21.11 4.58 3.32
N LEU A 29 -20.68 4.22 4.53
CA LEU A 29 -20.09 2.90 4.82
C LEU A 29 -21.09 1.74 4.67
N GLN A 30 -22.39 2.02 4.71
CA GLN A 30 -23.44 1.01 4.50
C GLN A 30 -23.71 0.73 3.01
N LYS A 31 -23.16 1.53 2.09
CA LYS A 31 -23.35 1.31 0.65
C LYS A 31 -22.61 0.08 0.18
N SER A 32 -23.22 -0.72 -0.67
CA SER A 32 -22.67 -1.97 -1.20
C SER A 32 -21.40 -1.77 -2.05
N SER A 33 -21.19 -0.56 -2.58
CA SER A 33 -19.98 -0.21 -3.34
C SER A 33 -18.76 -0.01 -2.45
N VAL A 34 -18.96 0.25 -1.14
CA VAL A 34 -17.88 0.51 -0.19
C VAL A 34 -17.45 -0.79 0.47
N GLY A 35 -16.19 -1.16 0.30
CA GLY A 35 -15.59 -2.37 0.85
C GLY A 35 -14.47 -2.09 1.84
N GLY A 36 -13.99 -0.87 1.94
CA GLY A 36 -12.89 -0.52 2.82
C GLY A 36 -12.89 0.91 3.32
N VAL A 37 -12.17 1.11 4.42
CA VAL A 37 -11.82 2.41 5.00
C VAL A 37 -10.31 2.45 5.20
N ILE A 38 -9.67 3.52 4.76
CA ILE A 38 -8.28 3.83 5.11
C ILE A 38 -8.23 4.93 6.18
N LEU A 39 -7.46 4.69 7.24
CA LEU A 39 -7.27 5.64 8.34
C LEU A 39 -5.95 6.40 8.17
N PHE A 40 -6.00 7.69 8.44
CA PHE A 40 -4.86 8.62 8.42
C PHE A 40 -4.57 9.17 9.83
N SER A 41 -3.51 9.96 9.95
CA SER A 41 -3.14 10.59 11.23
C SER A 41 -4.24 11.48 11.81
N ARG A 42 -5.09 12.08 10.95
CA ARG A 42 -6.23 12.90 11.40
C ARG A 42 -7.33 12.09 12.11
N ASN A 43 -7.36 10.77 11.88
CA ASN A 43 -8.32 9.86 12.50
C ASN A 43 -7.82 9.31 13.84
N TYR A 44 -6.65 9.75 14.31
CA TYR A 44 -5.99 9.21 15.49
C TYR A 44 -5.66 10.29 16.53
N ILE A 45 -6.14 10.11 17.76
CA ILE A 45 -5.83 10.93 18.92
C ILE A 45 -5.14 10.11 20.01
N SER A 46 -5.68 8.92 20.29
CA SER A 46 -5.19 8.00 21.32
C SER A 46 -5.60 6.56 21.00
N PRO A 47 -4.95 5.54 21.59
CA PRO A 47 -5.35 4.15 21.43
C PRO A 47 -6.83 3.86 21.82
N SER A 48 -7.34 4.49 22.87
CA SER A 48 -8.75 4.33 23.28
C SER A 48 -9.70 4.91 22.26
N GLN A 49 -9.43 6.15 21.79
CA GLN A 49 -10.25 6.78 20.75
C GLN A 49 -10.24 5.97 19.45
N LEU A 50 -9.09 5.40 19.06
CA LEU A 50 -9.02 4.52 17.87
C LEU A 50 -9.93 3.30 17.99
N LYS A 51 -9.98 2.65 19.18
CA LYS A 51 -10.91 1.53 19.44
C LYS A 51 -12.36 1.96 19.27
N ASP A 52 -12.73 3.13 19.78
CA ASP A 52 -14.09 3.64 19.69
C ASP A 52 -14.46 3.95 18.22
N LEU A 53 -13.54 4.55 17.45
CA LEU A 53 -13.74 4.81 16.02
C LEU A 53 -13.90 3.50 15.24
N ILE A 54 -13.03 2.52 15.46
CA ILE A 54 -13.09 1.22 14.78
C ILE A 54 -14.39 0.48 15.15
N ALA A 55 -14.82 0.53 16.41
CA ALA A 55 -16.08 -0.05 16.84
C ALA A 55 -17.28 0.59 16.11
N ALA A 56 -17.29 1.93 15.97
CA ALA A 56 -18.33 2.64 15.23
C ALA A 56 -18.35 2.30 13.73
N ILE A 57 -17.17 2.13 13.11
CA ILE A 57 -17.06 1.67 11.71
C ILE A 57 -17.64 0.26 11.56
N ARG A 58 -17.27 -0.68 12.44
CA ARG A 58 -17.75 -2.08 12.43
C ARG A 58 -19.25 -2.18 12.71
N GLU A 59 -19.79 -1.32 13.57
CA GLU A 59 -21.23 -1.24 13.81
C GLU A 59 -21.98 -0.81 12.54
N SER A 60 -21.40 0.09 11.75
CA SER A 60 -22.00 0.56 10.49
C SER A 60 -21.92 -0.49 9.38
N ASN A 61 -20.78 -1.20 9.30
CA ASN A 61 -20.54 -2.27 8.32
C ASN A 61 -19.56 -3.31 8.91
N PRO A 62 -20.05 -4.44 9.42
CA PRO A 62 -19.21 -5.46 10.10
C PRO A 62 -18.12 -6.07 9.20
N ASP A 63 -18.35 -6.15 7.89
CA ASP A 63 -17.48 -6.83 6.95
C ASP A 63 -16.47 -5.88 6.27
N ILE A 64 -16.50 -4.57 6.58
CA ILE A 64 -15.65 -3.57 5.93
C ILE A 64 -14.17 -3.78 6.26
N LEU A 65 -13.28 -3.67 5.26
CA LEU A 65 -11.85 -3.73 5.46
C LEU A 65 -11.32 -2.41 6.04
N ILE A 66 -10.57 -2.45 7.13
CA ILE A 66 -9.95 -1.26 7.75
C ILE A 66 -8.45 -1.30 7.53
N ALA A 67 -7.92 -0.29 6.83
CA ALA A 67 -6.52 -0.19 6.44
C ALA A 67 -5.85 1.07 6.98
N VAL A 68 -4.52 1.08 6.97
CA VAL A 68 -3.69 2.23 7.36
C VAL A 68 -2.32 2.16 6.67
N ASP A 69 -1.63 3.29 6.52
CA ASP A 69 -0.20 3.33 6.19
C ASP A 69 0.63 3.35 7.49
N GLN A 70 1.06 2.19 7.94
CA GLN A 70 1.91 2.05 9.14
C GLN A 70 3.25 1.41 8.73
N GLU A 71 4.01 2.10 7.87
CA GLU A 71 5.28 1.59 7.30
C GLU A 71 6.43 1.63 8.31
N GLY A 72 6.41 2.64 9.18
CA GLY A 72 7.52 3.02 10.05
C GLY A 72 8.22 4.31 9.56
N GLY A 73 9.20 4.77 10.32
CA GLY A 73 9.90 6.02 10.02
C GLY A 73 8.95 7.22 9.91
N ARG A 74 9.02 7.95 8.78
CA ARG A 74 8.17 9.12 8.53
C ARG A 74 6.73 8.77 8.15
N VAL A 75 6.48 7.59 7.62
CA VAL A 75 5.14 7.11 7.25
C VAL A 75 4.65 6.12 8.29
N GLN A 76 4.20 6.67 9.38
CA GLN A 76 3.55 5.96 10.48
C GLN A 76 2.42 6.84 10.99
N ARG A 77 1.15 6.43 10.76
CA ARG A 77 -0.02 7.25 11.06
C ARG A 77 -0.34 7.29 12.56
N PHE A 78 -0.24 6.15 13.22
CA PHE A 78 -0.47 6.03 14.66
C PHE A 78 0.88 6.03 15.40
N ARG A 79 1.13 7.06 16.22
CA ARG A 79 2.43 7.29 16.87
C ARG A 79 2.37 7.22 18.39
N LYS A 80 1.63 8.13 19.03
CA LYS A 80 1.56 8.20 20.49
C LYS A 80 0.81 6.98 21.04
N GLY A 81 1.49 6.14 21.83
CA GLY A 81 0.92 4.90 22.36
C GLY A 81 1.08 3.69 21.45
N PHE A 82 1.75 3.86 20.31
CA PHE A 82 2.19 2.78 19.41
C PHE A 82 3.72 2.70 19.40
N LEU A 83 4.23 1.50 19.07
CA LEU A 83 5.67 1.29 18.91
C LEU A 83 6.21 2.19 17.78
N ALA A 84 7.31 2.89 18.06
CA ALA A 84 8.01 3.65 17.02
C ALA A 84 8.78 2.67 16.11
N LEU A 85 8.23 2.42 14.93
CA LEU A 85 8.83 1.52 13.94
C LEU A 85 9.99 2.21 13.22
N PRO A 86 11.11 1.51 12.95
CA PRO A 86 12.23 2.07 12.20
C PRO A 86 11.81 2.35 10.75
N ALA A 87 12.47 3.34 10.12
CA ALA A 87 12.41 3.47 8.68
C ALA A 87 13.04 2.23 8.02
N LEU A 88 12.45 1.74 6.91
CA LEU A 88 12.92 0.52 6.25
C LEU A 88 14.38 0.64 5.80
N ASN A 89 14.82 1.83 5.39
CA ASN A 89 16.23 2.07 5.04
C ASN A 89 17.20 1.88 6.21
N SER A 90 16.75 2.11 7.45
CA SER A 90 17.56 1.82 8.63
C SER A 90 17.81 0.32 8.79
N ILE A 91 16.80 -0.50 8.48
CA ILE A 91 16.91 -1.96 8.42
C ILE A 91 17.84 -2.38 7.29
N GLY A 92 17.72 -1.75 6.12
CA GLY A 92 18.63 -1.97 4.99
C GLY A 92 20.09 -1.66 5.32
N LYS A 93 20.35 -0.56 6.03
CA LYS A 93 21.71 -0.23 6.51
C LYS A 93 22.25 -1.24 7.50
N LEU A 94 21.38 -1.79 8.37
CA LEU A 94 21.77 -2.89 9.27
C LEU A 94 22.09 -4.15 8.47
N TYR A 95 21.28 -4.49 7.48
CA TYR A 95 21.48 -5.64 6.59
C TYR A 95 22.82 -5.60 5.85
N ILE A 96 23.25 -4.44 5.37
CA ILE A 96 24.57 -4.28 4.72
C ILE A 96 25.71 -4.61 5.69
N ARG A 97 25.57 -4.31 6.98
CA ARG A 97 26.58 -4.56 8.01
C ARG A 97 26.53 -6.01 8.53
N ASP A 98 25.33 -6.53 8.67
CA ASP A 98 25.05 -7.85 9.21
C ASP A 98 23.72 -8.33 8.65
N ALA A 99 23.78 -9.14 7.59
CA ALA A 99 22.60 -9.62 6.88
C ALA A 99 21.64 -10.43 7.76
N TYR A 100 22.19 -11.18 8.73
CA TYR A 100 21.37 -11.95 9.66
C TYR A 100 20.55 -11.05 10.58
N LYS A 101 21.19 -10.05 11.20
CA LYS A 101 20.50 -9.07 12.05
C LYS A 101 19.50 -8.22 11.25
N GLY A 102 19.83 -7.86 10.00
CA GLY A 102 18.93 -7.14 9.12
C GLY A 102 17.63 -7.91 8.88
N ARG A 103 17.71 -9.21 8.56
CA ARG A 103 16.53 -10.07 8.38
C ARG A 103 15.70 -10.20 9.65
N ILE A 104 16.35 -10.43 10.80
CA ILE A 104 15.64 -10.50 12.09
C ILE A 104 14.91 -9.19 12.38
N MET A 105 15.57 -8.05 12.18
CA MET A 105 14.95 -6.73 12.42
C MET A 105 13.76 -6.50 11.47
N ALA A 106 13.87 -6.89 10.20
CA ALA A 106 12.76 -6.80 9.24
C ALA A 106 11.57 -7.65 9.69
N GLU A 107 11.81 -8.92 10.06
CA GLU A 107 10.75 -9.82 10.52
C GLU A 107 10.10 -9.31 11.81
N GLN A 108 10.88 -8.89 12.79
CA GLN A 108 10.36 -8.34 14.05
C GLN A 108 9.56 -7.06 13.84
N SER A 109 10.02 -6.18 12.94
CA SER A 109 9.29 -4.94 12.61
C SER A 109 7.95 -5.23 11.94
N GLY A 110 7.91 -6.16 10.98
CA GLY A 110 6.68 -6.58 10.33
C GLY A 110 5.70 -7.23 11.32
N TRP A 111 6.21 -8.09 12.19
CA TRP A 111 5.39 -8.73 13.22
C TRP A 111 4.82 -7.72 14.22
N ALA A 112 5.66 -6.83 14.75
CA ALA A 112 5.24 -5.87 15.76
C ALA A 112 4.19 -4.88 15.21
N MET A 113 4.43 -4.35 14.00
CA MET A 113 3.46 -3.50 13.30
C MET A 113 2.11 -4.19 13.15
N ALA A 114 2.10 -5.41 12.63
CA ALA A 114 0.89 -6.15 12.33
C ALA A 114 0.15 -6.57 13.62
N ALA A 115 0.87 -7.08 14.62
CA ALA A 115 0.27 -7.50 15.89
C ALA A 115 -0.38 -6.31 16.63
N GLU A 116 0.30 -5.15 16.63
CA GLU A 116 -0.21 -3.95 17.28
C GLU A 116 -1.47 -3.41 16.56
N LEU A 117 -1.46 -3.32 15.24
CA LEU A 117 -2.62 -2.89 14.45
C LEU A 117 -3.83 -3.81 14.63
N MET A 118 -3.62 -5.12 14.53
CA MET A 118 -4.69 -6.11 14.70
C MET A 118 -5.28 -6.10 16.12
N HIS A 119 -4.47 -5.82 17.14
CA HIS A 119 -4.96 -5.64 18.52
C HIS A 119 -6.00 -4.52 18.61
N TYR A 120 -5.89 -3.49 17.78
CA TYR A 120 -6.85 -2.38 17.73
C TYR A 120 -8.00 -2.61 16.74
N GLY A 121 -7.98 -3.70 15.96
CA GLY A 121 -9.03 -4.05 15.00
C GLY A 121 -8.81 -3.51 13.59
N VAL A 122 -7.58 -3.06 13.27
CA VAL A 122 -7.16 -2.74 11.90
C VAL A 122 -6.78 -4.03 11.19
N ASP A 123 -7.31 -4.26 9.98
CA ASP A 123 -7.13 -5.52 9.26
C ASP A 123 -5.84 -5.55 8.43
N LEU A 124 -5.39 -4.40 7.95
CA LEU A 124 -4.36 -4.31 6.92
C LEU A 124 -3.50 -3.05 7.09
N SER A 125 -2.19 -3.19 6.94
CA SER A 125 -1.30 -2.08 6.62
C SER A 125 -0.89 -2.15 5.15
N PHE A 126 -0.90 -1.00 4.45
CA PHE A 126 -0.31 -0.92 3.12
C PHE A 126 1.22 -0.95 3.23
N ALA A 127 1.74 -2.15 3.48
CA ALA A 127 3.15 -2.47 3.68
C ALA A 127 3.46 -3.91 3.21
N PRO A 128 4.74 -4.20 2.84
CA PRO A 128 5.87 -3.28 2.79
C PRO A 128 5.98 -2.47 1.50
N VAL A 129 6.79 -1.40 1.54
CA VAL A 129 7.29 -0.71 0.35
C VAL A 129 8.33 -1.61 -0.33
N LEU A 130 8.12 -1.90 -1.61
CA LEU A 130 8.98 -2.73 -2.46
C LEU A 130 9.82 -1.93 -3.45
N ASP A 131 9.62 -0.61 -3.48
CA ASP A 131 10.41 0.29 -4.32
C ASP A 131 11.89 0.24 -3.95
N LEU A 132 12.76 0.39 -4.94
CA LEU A 132 14.18 0.48 -4.71
C LEU A 132 14.58 1.86 -4.15
N TYR A 133 15.51 1.87 -3.20
CA TYR A 133 16.06 3.10 -2.67
C TYR A 133 16.84 3.86 -3.75
N ASN A 134 16.44 5.11 -3.98
CA ASN A 134 17.19 6.05 -4.80
C ASN A 134 17.29 7.38 -4.03
N ARG A 135 18.51 7.94 -3.95
CA ARG A 135 18.75 9.21 -3.25
C ARG A 135 17.99 10.38 -3.85
N LYS A 136 17.62 10.31 -5.13
CA LYS A 136 16.90 11.37 -5.84
C LYS A 136 15.40 11.35 -5.56
N SER A 137 14.83 10.18 -5.26
CA SER A 137 13.41 10.08 -4.97
C SER A 137 13.10 10.67 -3.59
N ARG A 138 12.36 11.79 -3.56
CA ARG A 138 11.91 12.42 -2.31
C ARG A 138 10.72 11.68 -1.70
N VAL A 139 9.89 11.06 -2.56
CA VAL A 139 8.68 10.33 -2.13
C VAL A 139 9.04 9.04 -1.44
N ILE A 140 9.91 8.25 -2.06
CA ILE A 140 10.30 6.94 -1.53
C ILE A 140 11.41 7.09 -0.48
N GLY A 141 12.59 7.57 -0.87
CA GLY A 141 13.68 7.84 0.07
C GLY A 141 13.86 6.71 1.10
N ASP A 142 13.82 7.07 2.39
CA ASP A 142 14.03 6.15 3.52
C ASP A 142 12.89 5.15 3.77
N ARG A 143 11.80 5.22 3.00
CA ARG A 143 10.73 4.21 2.99
C ARG A 143 11.17 2.91 2.31
N ALA A 144 12.17 2.93 1.43
CA ALA A 144 12.70 1.74 0.77
C ALA A 144 13.74 1.01 1.63
N PHE A 145 13.80 -0.31 1.54
CA PHE A 145 14.80 -1.13 2.26
C PHE A 145 16.22 -0.89 1.70
N SER A 146 16.39 -1.05 0.41
CA SER A 146 17.70 -1.07 -0.25
C SER A 146 17.62 -0.56 -1.68
N GLY A 147 18.77 -0.14 -2.23
CA GLY A 147 18.91 0.17 -3.66
C GLY A 147 19.22 -1.05 -4.54
N SER A 148 19.39 -2.24 -3.96
CA SER A 148 19.56 -3.48 -4.72
C SER A 148 18.32 -4.35 -4.68
N VAL A 149 18.05 -5.04 -5.80
CA VAL A 149 16.94 -5.99 -5.92
C VAL A 149 17.04 -7.08 -4.86
N GLU A 150 18.22 -7.70 -4.74
CA GLU A 150 18.46 -8.82 -3.80
C GLU A 150 18.24 -8.41 -2.36
N GLY A 151 18.80 -7.27 -1.95
CA GLY A 151 18.66 -6.75 -0.58
C GLY A 151 17.21 -6.39 -0.25
N THR A 152 16.50 -5.77 -1.20
CA THR A 152 15.09 -5.42 -1.02
C THR A 152 14.23 -6.67 -0.93
N VAL A 153 14.42 -7.66 -1.81
CA VAL A 153 13.67 -8.93 -1.79
C VAL A 153 13.88 -9.71 -0.50
N ASP A 154 15.13 -9.84 -0.04
CA ASP A 154 15.47 -10.60 1.19
C ASP A 154 14.81 -9.96 2.43
N LEU A 155 14.91 -8.63 2.55
CA LEU A 155 14.31 -7.89 3.65
C LEU A 155 12.79 -7.84 3.58
N ALA A 156 12.23 -7.63 2.38
CA ALA A 156 10.77 -7.62 2.18
C ALA A 156 10.15 -8.97 2.55
N ARG A 157 10.75 -10.08 2.12
CA ARG A 157 10.26 -11.43 2.48
C ARG A 157 10.33 -11.67 4.00
N SER A 158 11.41 -11.21 4.65
CA SER A 158 11.52 -11.31 6.11
C SER A 158 10.43 -10.48 6.81
N TYR A 159 10.17 -9.26 6.34
CA TYR A 159 9.12 -8.38 6.87
C TYR A 159 7.73 -8.99 6.68
N ILE A 160 7.43 -9.49 5.47
CA ILE A 160 6.17 -10.17 5.13
C ILE A 160 5.97 -11.42 6.00
N ASN A 161 7.05 -12.20 6.23
CA ASN A 161 6.99 -13.34 7.13
C ASN A 161 6.60 -12.92 8.56
N GLY A 162 7.12 -11.79 9.04
CA GLY A 162 6.72 -11.20 10.32
C GLY A 162 5.24 -10.84 10.37
N MET A 163 4.75 -10.14 9.34
CA MET A 163 3.31 -9.80 9.22
C MET A 163 2.44 -11.05 9.24
N ASN A 164 2.78 -12.07 8.45
CA ASN A 164 2.02 -13.32 8.37
C ASN A 164 2.03 -14.08 9.70
N LYS A 165 3.13 -14.09 10.45
CA LYS A 165 3.20 -14.68 11.80
C LYS A 165 2.29 -13.99 12.81
N ALA A 166 2.01 -12.70 12.63
CA ALA A 166 1.04 -11.96 13.42
C ALA A 166 -0.42 -12.18 12.95
N GLY A 167 -0.61 -12.76 11.75
CA GLY A 167 -1.93 -13.00 11.15
C GLY A 167 -2.36 -11.95 10.11
N MET A 168 -1.52 -10.95 9.79
CA MET A 168 -1.81 -9.92 8.80
C MET A 168 -1.16 -10.27 7.46
N VAL A 169 -1.94 -10.18 6.39
CA VAL A 169 -1.44 -10.32 5.01
C VAL A 169 -0.73 -9.04 4.53
N ALA A 170 0.14 -9.17 3.54
CA ALA A 170 0.95 -8.06 3.06
C ALA A 170 0.43 -7.46 1.74
N THR A 171 0.62 -6.14 1.61
CA THR A 171 0.39 -5.37 0.39
C THR A 171 1.71 -4.77 -0.10
N GLY A 172 2.19 -5.23 -1.25
CA GLY A 172 3.41 -4.66 -1.86
C GLY A 172 3.11 -3.37 -2.62
N LYS A 173 3.94 -2.32 -2.46
CA LYS A 173 3.76 -1.04 -3.13
C LYS A 173 5.08 -0.38 -3.49
N HIS A 174 5.13 0.44 -4.52
CA HIS A 174 4.10 0.89 -5.45
C HIS A 174 4.39 0.29 -6.85
N TYR A 175 3.63 -0.69 -7.27
CA TYR A 175 3.84 -1.44 -8.52
C TYR A 175 3.74 -0.55 -9.77
N PRO A 176 4.63 -0.67 -10.75
CA PRO A 176 5.76 -1.60 -10.89
C PRO A 176 7.07 -1.12 -10.24
N GLY A 177 7.08 0.02 -9.53
CA GLY A 177 8.21 0.58 -8.80
C GLY A 177 8.36 2.09 -8.98
N HIS A 178 8.25 2.84 -7.88
CA HIS A 178 8.29 4.30 -7.84
C HIS A 178 9.68 4.86 -7.48
N GLY A 179 10.63 4.00 -7.10
CA GLY A 179 11.90 4.42 -6.51
C GLY A 179 12.82 5.24 -7.42
N SER A 180 12.68 5.12 -8.73
CA SER A 180 13.55 5.80 -9.71
C SER A 180 13.06 7.17 -10.16
N VAL A 181 11.87 7.59 -9.74
CA VAL A 181 11.27 8.86 -10.13
C VAL A 181 11.57 9.94 -9.08
N GLU A 182 12.00 11.12 -9.55
CA GLU A 182 12.30 12.27 -8.67
C GLU A 182 11.03 13.04 -8.27
N ALA A 183 10.07 13.15 -9.20
CA ALA A 183 8.83 13.89 -9.05
C ALA A 183 7.95 13.27 -7.96
N ASP A 184 7.29 14.14 -7.20
CA ASP A 184 6.33 13.74 -6.18
C ASP A 184 4.95 13.56 -6.84
N SER A 185 4.45 12.33 -6.88
CA SER A 185 3.12 12.01 -7.41
C SER A 185 1.97 12.69 -6.65
N HIS A 186 2.23 13.26 -5.48
CA HIS A 186 1.27 14.09 -4.78
C HIS A 186 1.14 15.50 -5.40
N GLU A 187 2.17 15.99 -6.09
CA GLU A 187 2.23 17.35 -6.64
C GLU A 187 2.11 17.36 -8.17
N GLU A 188 2.75 16.40 -8.85
CA GLU A 188 2.76 16.32 -10.32
C GLU A 188 2.69 14.87 -10.79
N LEU A 189 2.37 14.65 -12.07
CA LEU A 189 2.34 13.32 -12.68
C LEU A 189 3.75 12.87 -13.05
N PRO A 190 4.37 11.96 -12.28
CA PRO A 190 5.72 11.53 -12.52
C PRO A 190 5.81 10.59 -13.72
N GLN A 191 6.92 10.68 -14.46
CA GLN A 191 7.24 9.79 -15.58
C GLN A 191 8.57 9.10 -15.35
N ASP A 192 8.63 7.81 -15.62
CA ASP A 192 9.83 6.99 -15.58
C ASP A 192 10.30 6.73 -17.02
N GLU A 193 11.26 7.52 -17.48
CA GLU A 193 11.81 7.50 -18.84
C GLU A 193 12.79 6.36 -19.11
N ARG A 194 12.99 5.45 -18.15
CA ARG A 194 13.90 4.32 -18.33
C ARG A 194 13.38 3.37 -19.42
N SER A 195 14.32 2.66 -20.05
CA SER A 195 13.95 1.57 -20.98
C SER A 195 13.21 0.45 -20.25
N LEU A 196 12.41 -0.31 -21.00
CA LEU A 196 11.70 -1.47 -20.47
C LEU A 196 12.65 -2.44 -19.76
N ASP A 197 13.82 -2.73 -20.36
CA ASP A 197 14.81 -3.64 -19.76
C ASP A 197 15.33 -3.14 -18.42
N ALA A 198 15.54 -1.82 -18.29
CA ALA A 198 15.96 -1.22 -17.01
C ALA A 198 14.88 -1.30 -15.93
N ILE A 199 13.61 -1.13 -16.29
CA ILE A 199 12.47 -1.29 -15.38
C ILE A 199 12.34 -2.76 -14.96
N ILE A 200 12.35 -3.67 -15.93
CA ILE A 200 12.19 -5.12 -15.70
C ILE A 200 13.32 -5.69 -14.83
N SER A 201 14.58 -5.28 -15.09
CA SER A 201 15.72 -5.76 -14.29
C SER A 201 15.87 -5.07 -12.93
N GLY A 202 15.16 -3.96 -12.71
CA GLY A 202 15.17 -3.17 -11.49
C GLY A 202 13.94 -3.39 -10.60
N ASP A 203 13.14 -2.36 -10.46
CA ASP A 203 12.01 -2.32 -9.52
C ASP A 203 10.99 -3.43 -9.77
N TYR A 204 10.60 -3.67 -11.04
CA TYR A 204 9.66 -4.73 -11.39
C TYR A 204 10.13 -6.12 -10.92
N GLN A 205 11.46 -6.39 -10.95
CA GLN A 205 11.98 -7.67 -10.50
C GLN A 205 11.78 -7.90 -9.00
N VAL A 206 11.71 -6.85 -8.18
CA VAL A 206 11.38 -6.98 -6.76
C VAL A 206 9.96 -7.53 -6.62
N PHE A 207 9.00 -6.98 -7.36
CA PHE A 207 7.62 -7.47 -7.37
C PHE A 207 7.55 -8.90 -7.87
N ALA A 208 8.20 -9.20 -9.00
CA ALA A 208 8.23 -10.55 -9.56
C ALA A 208 8.74 -11.61 -8.57
N LYS A 209 9.76 -11.26 -7.76
CA LYS A 209 10.30 -12.17 -6.74
C LYS A 209 9.48 -12.23 -5.46
N CYS A 210 8.64 -11.23 -5.17
CA CYS A 210 7.84 -11.17 -3.95
C CYS A 210 6.37 -11.55 -4.16
N VAL A 211 5.87 -11.57 -5.40
CA VAL A 211 4.45 -11.70 -5.76
C VAL A 211 3.74 -12.86 -5.06
N SER A 212 4.39 -14.02 -4.95
CA SER A 212 3.82 -15.20 -4.30
C SER A 212 3.66 -15.08 -2.77
N HIS A 213 4.20 -14.02 -2.17
CA HIS A 213 4.10 -13.73 -0.73
C HIS A 213 3.11 -12.61 -0.43
N LEU A 214 2.49 -12.01 -1.47
CA LEU A 214 1.59 -10.85 -1.35
C LEU A 214 0.14 -11.29 -1.53
N ALA A 215 -0.74 -10.81 -0.66
CA ALA A 215 -2.18 -10.93 -0.84
C ALA A 215 -2.74 -9.75 -1.66
N ALA A 216 -2.05 -8.62 -1.63
CA ALA A 216 -2.44 -7.43 -2.38
C ALA A 216 -1.23 -6.69 -2.94
N ILE A 217 -1.47 -5.91 -3.97
CA ILE A 217 -0.51 -4.97 -4.57
C ILE A 217 -1.19 -3.62 -4.74
N MET A 218 -0.47 -2.53 -4.43
CA MET A 218 -0.89 -1.17 -4.73
C MET A 218 -0.12 -0.65 -5.93
N SER A 219 -0.84 -0.17 -6.96
CA SER A 219 -0.25 0.37 -8.19
C SER A 219 0.20 1.82 -8.02
N ALA A 220 1.32 2.18 -8.64
CA ALA A 220 1.86 3.53 -8.63
C ALA A 220 1.09 4.49 -9.56
N HIS A 221 1.00 5.77 -9.17
CA HIS A 221 0.57 6.85 -10.06
C HIS A 221 1.78 7.42 -10.84
N VAL A 222 2.39 6.56 -11.65
CA VAL A 222 3.57 6.87 -12.48
C VAL A 222 3.29 6.42 -13.92
N VAL A 223 3.67 7.23 -14.89
CA VAL A 223 3.68 6.87 -16.31
C VAL A 223 5.02 6.20 -16.64
N TYR A 224 4.98 5.13 -17.41
CA TYR A 224 6.17 4.43 -17.93
C TYR A 224 6.09 4.38 -19.44
N PRO A 225 6.58 5.43 -20.16
CA PRO A 225 6.39 5.57 -21.60
C PRO A 225 6.92 4.38 -22.43
N ALA A 226 7.89 3.64 -21.88
CA ALA A 226 8.39 2.41 -22.50
C ALA A 226 7.36 1.27 -22.57
N VAL A 227 6.22 1.38 -21.87
CA VAL A 227 5.15 0.35 -21.83
C VAL A 227 3.80 0.94 -22.22
N ASP A 228 3.43 2.08 -21.62
CA ASP A 228 2.12 2.70 -21.83
C ASP A 228 2.22 4.22 -21.58
N THR A 229 1.33 4.99 -22.18
CA THR A 229 1.17 6.43 -21.93
C THR A 229 0.24 6.73 -20.75
N GLU A 230 -0.45 5.70 -20.25
CA GLU A 230 -1.28 5.78 -19.06
C GLU A 230 -0.46 5.55 -17.78
N ILE A 231 -0.92 6.08 -16.64
CA ILE A 231 -0.35 5.70 -15.35
C ILE A 231 -0.52 4.21 -15.09
N ALA A 232 0.41 3.61 -14.38
CA ALA A 232 0.39 2.16 -14.14
C ALA A 232 -0.94 1.65 -13.58
N GLY A 233 -1.57 2.39 -12.66
CA GLY A 233 -2.86 2.02 -12.07
C GLY A 233 -4.06 2.07 -13.03
N PHE A 234 -3.95 2.76 -14.18
CA PHE A 234 -4.99 2.82 -15.21
C PHE A 234 -4.60 2.05 -16.48
N SER A 235 -3.41 1.46 -16.52
CA SER A 235 -2.85 0.75 -17.65
C SER A 235 -3.22 -0.73 -17.63
N ARG A 236 -3.95 -1.18 -18.65
CA ARG A 236 -4.21 -2.62 -18.87
C ARG A 236 -2.91 -3.39 -19.13
N ALA A 237 -1.94 -2.76 -19.81
CA ALA A 237 -0.64 -3.37 -20.07
C ALA A 237 0.10 -3.67 -18.76
N TRP A 238 0.05 -2.78 -17.78
CA TRP A 238 0.65 -3.04 -16.47
C TRP A 238 -0.17 -4.00 -15.62
N ILE A 239 -1.49 -3.81 -15.52
CA ILE A 239 -2.31 -4.61 -14.59
C ILE A 239 -2.68 -5.97 -15.18
N LYS A 240 -3.24 -6.03 -16.41
CA LYS A 240 -3.68 -7.31 -16.98
C LYS A 240 -2.54 -8.11 -17.58
N ASP A 241 -1.70 -7.48 -18.41
CA ASP A 241 -0.70 -8.24 -19.11
C ASP A 241 0.49 -8.55 -18.20
N ARG A 242 1.10 -7.53 -17.58
CA ARG A 242 2.30 -7.73 -16.76
C ARG A 242 2.03 -8.32 -15.38
N LEU A 243 1.04 -7.80 -14.65
CA LEU A 243 0.79 -8.28 -13.28
C LEU A 243 -0.02 -9.58 -13.27
N ARG A 244 -1.17 -9.60 -13.95
CA ARG A 244 -2.04 -10.78 -13.93
C ARG A 244 -1.49 -11.93 -14.76
N SER A 245 -1.06 -11.64 -16.03
CA SER A 245 -0.62 -12.70 -16.94
C SER A 245 0.83 -13.12 -16.72
N ASP A 246 1.79 -12.17 -16.77
CA ASP A 246 3.22 -12.53 -16.68
C ASP A 246 3.63 -12.97 -15.26
N LEU A 247 3.14 -12.29 -14.21
CA LEU A 247 3.44 -12.65 -12.82
C LEU A 247 2.43 -13.59 -12.18
N ALA A 248 1.35 -13.93 -12.87
CA ALA A 248 0.25 -14.81 -12.40
C ALA A 248 -0.32 -14.35 -11.03
N PHE A 249 -0.42 -13.03 -10.81
CA PHE A 249 -0.93 -12.50 -9.57
C PHE A 249 -2.46 -12.56 -9.53
N GLU A 250 -3.01 -13.29 -8.56
CA GLU A 250 -4.45 -13.47 -8.38
C GLU A 250 -5.03 -12.64 -7.21
N GLY A 251 -4.15 -11.98 -6.42
CA GLY A 251 -4.57 -11.20 -5.25
C GLY A 251 -5.27 -9.89 -5.59
N VAL A 252 -5.54 -9.09 -4.58
CA VAL A 252 -6.23 -7.79 -4.72
C VAL A 252 -5.28 -6.74 -5.30
N VAL A 253 -5.77 -5.93 -6.23
CA VAL A 253 -5.06 -4.74 -6.72
C VAL A 253 -5.76 -3.50 -6.17
N PHE A 254 -5.00 -2.67 -5.45
CA PHE A 254 -5.42 -1.34 -5.04
C PHE A 254 -4.83 -0.30 -6.00
N SER A 255 -5.59 0.72 -6.36
CA SER A 255 -5.00 1.97 -6.86
C SER A 255 -4.29 2.67 -5.70
N ASP A 256 -3.28 3.50 -5.98
CA ASP A 256 -2.89 4.55 -5.05
C ASP A 256 -4.04 5.57 -4.91
N ASP A 257 -3.92 6.52 -3.99
CA ASP A 257 -4.97 7.50 -3.67
C ASP A 257 -5.38 8.30 -4.93
N LEU A 258 -6.62 8.10 -5.36
CA LEU A 258 -7.18 8.75 -6.54
C LEU A 258 -7.41 10.27 -6.35
N SER A 259 -7.24 10.80 -5.13
CA SER A 259 -7.32 12.23 -4.84
C SER A 259 -5.97 12.97 -4.98
N MET A 260 -4.87 12.23 -5.20
CA MET A 260 -3.53 12.81 -5.33
C MET A 260 -3.46 13.83 -6.48
N GLY A 261 -2.67 14.90 -6.28
CA GLY A 261 -2.53 16.00 -7.25
C GLY A 261 -2.08 15.53 -8.64
N GLY A 262 -1.16 14.55 -8.70
CA GLY A 262 -0.67 14.00 -9.95
C GLY A 262 -1.73 13.37 -10.86
N VAL A 263 -2.85 12.91 -10.30
CA VAL A 263 -3.96 12.32 -11.08
C VAL A 263 -5.20 13.20 -11.14
N SER A 264 -5.23 14.33 -10.44
CA SER A 264 -6.41 15.22 -10.38
C SER A 264 -6.82 15.78 -11.75
N ALA A 265 -5.86 15.99 -12.65
CA ALA A 265 -6.08 16.43 -14.02
C ALA A 265 -6.67 15.35 -14.94
N MET A 266 -6.75 14.09 -14.49
CA MET A 266 -7.18 12.93 -15.29
C MET A 266 -8.70 12.69 -15.24
N GLY A 267 -9.49 13.68 -14.85
CA GLY A 267 -10.96 13.63 -14.80
C GLY A 267 -11.52 13.73 -13.39
N SER A 268 -12.83 13.52 -13.23
CA SER A 268 -13.51 13.50 -11.94
C SER A 268 -13.07 12.26 -11.11
N ALA A 269 -13.38 12.24 -9.81
CA ALA A 269 -13.08 11.10 -8.93
C ALA A 269 -13.74 9.81 -9.45
N GLU A 270 -14.98 9.91 -9.94
CA GLU A 270 -15.72 8.80 -10.53
C GLU A 270 -14.99 8.26 -11.78
N GLN A 271 -14.59 9.15 -12.69
CA GLN A 271 -13.86 8.76 -13.90
C GLN A 271 -12.54 8.08 -13.60
N ARG A 272 -11.81 8.58 -12.58
CA ARG A 272 -10.56 7.94 -12.13
C ARG A 272 -10.81 6.56 -11.53
N ALA A 273 -11.88 6.41 -10.74
CA ALA A 273 -12.26 5.12 -10.17
C ALA A 273 -12.68 4.12 -11.26
N GLU A 274 -13.46 4.55 -12.26
CA GLU A 274 -13.84 3.73 -13.42
C GLU A 274 -12.61 3.25 -14.19
N ARG A 275 -11.67 4.15 -14.50
CA ARG A 275 -10.41 3.79 -15.21
C ARG A 275 -9.58 2.78 -14.43
N ALA A 276 -9.46 2.93 -13.12
CA ALA A 276 -8.75 1.96 -12.27
C ALA A 276 -9.43 0.57 -12.32
N LEU A 277 -10.77 0.53 -12.25
CA LEU A 277 -11.54 -0.72 -12.34
C LEU A 277 -11.45 -1.39 -13.71
N GLU A 278 -11.42 -0.61 -14.80
CA GLU A 278 -11.27 -1.11 -16.16
C GLU A 278 -9.88 -1.67 -16.45
N ALA A 279 -8.87 -1.10 -15.81
CA ALA A 279 -7.50 -1.60 -15.94
C ALA A 279 -7.32 -3.01 -15.36
N GLY A 280 -8.14 -3.42 -14.38
CA GLY A 280 -8.18 -4.78 -13.81
C GLY A 280 -7.98 -4.85 -12.35
#